data_fa4520365346e1bdbce9f65c0a381bfd
#
_entry.id   fa4520365346e1bdbce9f65c0a381bfd
#
_cell.length_a   1.000
_cell.length_b   1.000
_cell.length_c   1.000
_cell.angle_alpha   90.00
_cell.angle_beta   90.00
_cell.angle_gamma   90.00
#
_symmetry.space_group_name_H-M   'P 1'
#
loop_
_entity.id
_entity.type
_entity.pdbx_description
1 polymer ?
#
loop_
_entity_poly.entity_id
_entity_poly.type
_entity_poly.pdbx_seq_one_letter_code
_entity_poly.pdbx_strand_id
1 'polypeptide(L)'
;HIEIELFVRRDQLANALEYAQEVIKVAGGEKDALSKNNQRRIEEINLQEDLVGLHDQYCHHYPVCVRRVLPDDTLISMSCGTKEDWYALSFISYEKPAQRAGYFLFASFMARSMSQLFHARPHWGKVCPLEANELTSLYPKFDAFRTVCNTLDPQGVFQNSWTAALLEADGPAGDIP
;
A
#
# COMPACT_ATOMS: atom_id res chain seq x y z
N HIS A 1 7.62 6.53 15.34
CA HIS A 1 6.37 6.28 14.61
C HIS A 1 6.58 5.20 13.55
N ILE A 2 5.47 4.68 13.02
CA ILE A 2 5.44 3.80 11.87
C ILE A 2 4.38 4.35 10.91
N GLU A 3 4.54 4.15 9.61
CA GLU A 3 3.67 4.76 8.60
C GLU A 3 3.53 3.85 7.39
N ILE A 4 2.29 3.75 6.89
CA ILE A 4 2.03 3.39 5.50
C ILE A 4 1.53 4.63 4.76
N GLU A 5 2.03 4.85 3.55
CA GLU A 5 1.60 5.95 2.69
C GLU A 5 1.24 5.38 1.32
N LEU A 6 0.02 5.68 0.88
CA LEU A 6 -0.56 5.18 -0.35
C LEU A 6 -0.85 6.32 -1.32
N PHE A 7 -0.37 6.21 -2.54
CA PHE A 7 -0.53 7.23 -3.57
C PHE A 7 -1.67 6.84 -4.49
N VAL A 8 -2.65 7.72 -4.62
CA VAL A 8 -3.78 7.55 -5.53
C VAL A 8 -3.84 8.68 -6.54
N ARG A 9 -4.36 8.44 -7.73
CA ARG A 9 -4.59 9.47 -8.73
C ARG A 9 -5.71 10.41 -8.31
N ARG A 10 -5.68 11.62 -8.86
CA ARG A 10 -6.65 12.68 -8.55
C ARG A 10 -8.11 12.22 -8.73
N ASP A 11 -8.41 11.49 -9.79
CA ASP A 11 -9.75 10.98 -10.09
C ASP A 11 -10.27 9.96 -9.07
N GLN A 12 -9.37 9.28 -8.36
CA GLN A 12 -9.69 8.28 -7.34
C GLN A 12 -9.72 8.83 -5.91
N LEU A 13 -9.23 10.06 -5.69
CA LEU A 13 -8.99 10.58 -4.34
C LEU A 13 -10.23 10.55 -3.44
N ALA A 14 -11.38 11.03 -3.93
CA ALA A 14 -12.59 11.11 -3.13
C ALA A 14 -13.08 9.71 -2.69
N ASN A 15 -13.12 8.76 -3.63
CA ASN A 15 -13.53 7.39 -3.37
C ASN A 15 -12.54 6.67 -2.44
N ALA A 16 -11.24 6.93 -2.60
CA ALA A 16 -10.20 6.34 -1.77
C ALA A 16 -10.26 6.86 -0.32
N LEU A 17 -10.58 8.15 -0.12
CA LEU A 17 -10.75 8.73 1.22
C LEU A 17 -12.00 8.19 1.92
N GLU A 18 -13.12 8.09 1.21
CA GLU A 18 -14.35 7.49 1.74
C GLU A 18 -14.12 6.04 2.15
N TYR A 19 -13.50 5.24 1.26
CA TYR A 19 -13.12 3.87 1.54
C TYR A 19 -12.20 3.75 2.76
N ALA A 20 -11.14 4.55 2.82
CA ALA A 20 -10.21 4.54 3.94
C ALA A 20 -10.90 4.88 5.28
N GLN A 21 -11.82 5.84 5.28
CA GLN A 21 -12.59 6.20 6.46
C GLN A 21 -13.46 5.04 6.96
N GLU A 22 -14.12 4.31 6.06
CA GLU A 22 -14.92 3.14 6.41
C GLU A 22 -14.03 2.00 6.98
N VAL A 23 -12.90 1.72 6.35
CA VAL A 23 -11.95 0.68 6.82
C VAL A 23 -11.36 1.03 8.19
N ILE A 24 -11.01 2.29 8.43
CA ILE A 24 -10.54 2.75 9.76
C ILE A 24 -11.58 2.46 10.85
N LYS A 25 -12.85 2.70 10.57
CA LYS A 25 -13.94 2.41 11.51
C LYS A 25 -14.11 0.92 11.78
N VAL A 26 -14.03 0.09 10.73
CA VAL A 26 -14.05 -1.38 10.89
C VAL A 26 -12.88 -1.86 11.73
N ALA A 27 -11.66 -1.37 11.44
CA ALA A 27 -10.48 -1.70 12.22
C ALA A 27 -10.60 -1.32 13.70
N GLY A 28 -11.30 -0.21 13.99
CA GLY A 28 -11.64 0.26 15.34
C GLY A 28 -12.84 -0.43 15.99
N GLY A 29 -13.41 -1.46 15.36
CA GLY A 29 -14.51 -2.27 15.94
C GLY A 29 -15.92 -1.71 15.70
N GLU A 30 -16.08 -0.65 14.86
CA GLU A 30 -17.41 -0.13 14.54
C GLU A 30 -18.17 -1.12 13.64
N LYS A 31 -19.36 -1.54 14.11
CA LYS A 31 -20.23 -2.42 13.34
C LYS A 31 -20.91 -1.67 12.21
N ASP A 32 -21.14 -2.36 11.09
CA ASP A 32 -21.84 -1.81 9.91
C ASP A 32 -21.20 -0.53 9.35
N ALA A 33 -19.91 -0.32 9.60
CA ALA A 33 -19.19 0.86 9.14
C ALA A 33 -18.96 0.88 7.61
N LEU A 34 -19.00 -0.30 6.98
CA LEU A 34 -18.77 -0.43 5.54
C LEU A 34 -20.07 -0.26 4.76
N SER A 35 -20.06 0.60 3.76
CA SER A 35 -21.16 0.76 2.81
C SER A 35 -21.36 -0.52 1.98
N LYS A 36 -22.60 -0.79 1.53
CA LYS A 36 -22.90 -1.95 0.66
C LYS A 36 -22.06 -1.95 -0.62
N ASN A 37 -21.73 -0.78 -1.13
CA ASN A 37 -20.86 -0.66 -2.30
C ASN A 37 -19.45 -1.15 -2.01
N ASN A 38 -18.84 -0.72 -0.90
CA ASN A 38 -17.50 -1.13 -0.54
C ASN A 38 -17.44 -2.59 -0.06
N GLN A 39 -18.51 -3.10 0.58
CA GLN A 39 -18.63 -4.54 0.88
C GLN A 39 -18.51 -5.37 -0.39
N ARG A 40 -19.33 -5.08 -1.41
CA ARG A 40 -19.31 -5.79 -2.70
C ARG A 40 -17.93 -5.70 -3.38
N ARG A 41 -17.31 -4.51 -3.37
CA ARG A 41 -15.97 -4.33 -3.96
C ARG A 41 -14.91 -5.16 -3.27
N ILE A 42 -14.97 -5.31 -1.94
CA ILE A 42 -14.05 -6.17 -1.18
C ILE A 42 -14.29 -7.66 -1.49
N GLU A 43 -15.54 -8.07 -1.69
CA GLU A 43 -15.87 -9.43 -2.13
C GLU A 43 -15.33 -9.72 -3.54
N GLU A 44 -15.46 -8.76 -4.47
CA GLU A 44 -14.95 -8.87 -5.86
C GLU A 44 -13.42 -9.07 -5.92
N ILE A 45 -12.68 -8.56 -4.94
CA ILE A 45 -11.21 -8.72 -4.84
C ILE A 45 -10.79 -9.82 -3.85
N ASN A 46 -11.74 -10.61 -3.31
CA ASN A 46 -11.52 -11.73 -2.40
C ASN A 46 -10.77 -11.36 -1.09
N LEU A 47 -11.04 -10.19 -0.50
CA LEU A 47 -10.44 -9.74 0.76
C LEU A 47 -11.45 -9.69 1.94
N GLN A 48 -12.59 -10.37 1.85
CA GLN A 48 -13.61 -10.37 2.91
C GLN A 48 -13.13 -11.06 4.20
N GLU A 49 -12.33 -12.12 4.09
CA GLU A 49 -11.76 -12.81 5.26
C GLU A 49 -10.70 -11.94 5.96
N ASP A 50 -9.85 -11.25 5.18
CA ASP A 50 -8.87 -10.29 5.70
C ASP A 50 -9.57 -9.13 6.42
N LEU A 51 -10.71 -8.64 5.90
CA LEU A 51 -11.51 -7.61 6.55
C LEU A 51 -12.09 -8.09 7.89
N VAL A 52 -12.61 -9.32 7.94
CA VAL A 52 -13.11 -9.93 9.19
C VAL A 52 -11.96 -10.04 10.19
N GLY A 53 -10.78 -10.47 9.75
CA GLY A 53 -9.57 -10.53 10.59
C GLY A 53 -9.08 -9.17 11.09
N LEU A 54 -9.40 -8.08 10.37
CA LEU A 54 -9.03 -6.72 10.75
C LEU A 54 -9.99 -6.10 11.79
N HIS A 55 -11.23 -6.59 11.91
CA HIS A 55 -12.25 -6.01 12.77
C HIS A 55 -11.78 -5.97 14.24
N ASP A 56 -11.85 -4.78 14.86
CA ASP A 56 -11.45 -4.53 16.27
C ASP A 56 -9.96 -4.82 16.57
N GLN A 57 -9.08 -4.75 15.57
CA GLN A 57 -7.65 -5.01 15.74
C GLN A 57 -6.79 -3.75 15.82
N TYR A 58 -7.28 -2.60 15.34
CA TYR A 58 -6.48 -1.38 15.30
C TYR A 58 -7.34 -0.12 15.40
N CYS A 59 -7.08 0.71 16.40
CA CYS A 59 -7.68 2.03 16.53
C CYS A 59 -6.76 3.10 15.95
N HIS A 60 -7.13 3.69 14.81
CA HIS A 60 -6.36 4.76 14.20
C HIS A 60 -6.49 6.05 15.02
N HIS A 61 -5.36 6.58 15.49
CA HIS A 61 -5.32 7.67 16.46
C HIS A 61 -4.62 8.94 15.96
N TYR A 62 -4.19 8.98 14.70
CA TYR A 62 -3.52 10.13 14.11
C TYR A 62 -4.29 10.63 12.89
N PRO A 63 -4.33 11.94 12.61
CA PRO A 63 -5.00 12.45 11.41
C PRO A 63 -4.42 11.84 10.13
N VAL A 64 -5.26 11.44 9.20
CA VAL A 64 -4.84 11.06 7.85
C VAL A 64 -4.33 12.31 7.13
N CYS A 65 -3.04 12.31 6.78
CA CYS A 65 -2.45 13.42 6.06
C CYS A 65 -2.61 13.20 4.55
N VAL A 66 -2.99 14.26 3.83
CA VAL A 66 -3.16 14.23 2.38
C VAL A 66 -2.23 15.24 1.74
N ARG A 67 -1.38 14.79 0.80
CA ARG A 67 -0.44 15.65 0.08
C ARG A 67 -0.59 15.50 -1.42
N ARG A 68 -0.67 16.63 -2.14
CA ARG A 68 -0.58 16.62 -3.60
C ARG A 68 0.86 16.36 -4.04
N VAL A 69 1.05 15.48 -5.02
CA VAL A 69 2.33 15.14 -5.61
C VAL A 69 2.21 15.29 -7.13
N LEU A 70 3.16 16.01 -7.72
CA LEU A 70 3.21 16.18 -9.17
C LEU A 70 3.65 14.88 -9.85
N PRO A 71 3.16 14.61 -11.06
CA PRO A 71 3.62 13.47 -11.84
C PRO A 71 5.08 13.65 -12.29
N ASP A 72 5.77 12.53 -12.50
CA ASP A 72 7.14 12.50 -13.04
C ASP A 72 7.31 11.36 -14.05
N ASP A 73 8.47 11.30 -14.71
CA ASP A 73 8.80 10.32 -15.73
C ASP A 73 9.85 9.28 -15.29
N THR A 74 10.17 9.23 -14.00
CA THR A 74 11.07 8.22 -13.43
C THR A 74 10.52 6.80 -13.58
N LEU A 75 11.34 5.78 -13.28
CA LEU A 75 10.96 4.39 -13.53
C LEU A 75 9.91 3.89 -12.53
N ILE A 76 10.10 4.17 -11.24
CA ILE A 76 9.29 3.61 -10.14
C ILE A 76 8.92 4.63 -9.06
N SER A 77 8.95 5.92 -9.33
CA SER A 77 8.32 6.88 -8.41
C SER A 77 6.83 6.56 -8.25
N MET A 78 6.29 6.79 -7.07
CA MET A 78 4.87 6.54 -6.80
C MET A 78 3.94 7.37 -7.70
N SER A 79 4.42 8.47 -8.28
CA SER A 79 3.69 9.36 -9.19
C SER A 79 4.09 9.22 -10.66
N CYS A 80 4.91 8.22 -11.02
CA CYS A 80 5.40 8.04 -12.38
C CYS A 80 4.31 7.55 -13.36
N GLY A 81 4.54 7.80 -14.66
CA GLY A 81 3.82 7.16 -15.76
C GLY A 81 2.45 7.76 -16.09
N THR A 82 2.08 8.89 -15.49
CA THR A 82 0.86 9.64 -15.82
C THR A 82 1.17 11.12 -16.01
N LYS A 83 0.21 11.88 -16.54
CA LYS A 83 0.28 13.34 -16.60
C LYS A 83 -0.57 14.02 -15.54
N GLU A 84 -1.31 13.23 -14.75
CA GLU A 84 -2.22 13.69 -13.71
C GLU A 84 -1.53 13.76 -12.36
N ASP A 85 -2.01 14.66 -11.51
CA ASP A 85 -1.57 14.75 -10.12
C ASP A 85 -1.92 13.48 -9.35
N TRP A 86 -1.04 13.16 -8.42
CA TRP A 86 -1.22 12.12 -7.43
C TRP A 86 -1.45 12.72 -6.04
N TYR A 87 -2.03 11.94 -5.17
CA TYR A 87 -2.24 12.32 -3.78
C TYR A 87 -1.75 11.21 -2.87
N ALA A 88 -0.83 11.57 -1.98
CA ALA A 88 -0.32 10.68 -0.95
C ALA A 88 -1.25 10.73 0.26
N LEU A 89 -1.72 9.57 0.70
CA LEU A 89 -2.54 9.36 1.89
C LEU A 89 -1.67 8.69 2.94
N SER A 90 -1.31 9.41 4.00
CA SER A 90 -0.43 8.91 5.07
C SER A 90 -1.25 8.45 6.27
N PHE A 91 -1.06 7.20 6.65
CA PHE A 91 -1.65 6.58 7.85
C PHE A 91 -0.52 6.30 8.84
N ILE A 92 -0.45 7.13 9.89
CA ILE A 92 0.66 7.14 10.85
C ILE A 92 0.20 6.52 12.16
N SER A 93 1.06 5.70 12.78
CA SER A 93 0.86 5.20 14.15
C SER A 93 2.08 5.50 15.02
N TYR A 94 1.81 5.87 16.26
CA TYR A 94 2.79 6.07 17.32
C TYR A 94 2.86 4.91 18.32
N GLU A 95 2.20 3.78 18.01
CA GLU A 95 2.27 2.59 18.84
C GLU A 95 3.71 2.11 19.07
N LYS A 96 3.97 1.61 20.27
CA LYS A 96 5.26 1.01 20.60
C LYS A 96 5.48 -0.25 19.75
N PRO A 97 6.72 -0.60 19.39
CA PRO A 97 7.03 -1.75 18.53
C PRO A 97 6.30 -3.05 18.93
N ALA A 98 6.23 -3.36 20.21
CA ALA A 98 5.55 -4.56 20.71
C ALA A 98 4.00 -4.55 20.56
N GLN A 99 3.40 -3.42 20.19
CA GLN A 99 1.95 -3.24 20.06
C GLN A 99 1.49 -3.06 18.61
N ARG A 100 2.39 -3.13 17.63
CA ARG A 100 2.13 -2.81 16.22
C ARG A 100 1.45 -3.91 15.40
N ALA A 101 1.11 -5.05 16.00
CA ALA A 101 0.49 -6.15 15.25
C ALA A 101 -0.80 -5.72 14.55
N GLY A 102 -1.70 -5.04 15.26
CA GLY A 102 -2.94 -4.50 14.67
C GLY A 102 -2.69 -3.47 13.56
N TYR A 103 -1.68 -2.62 13.73
CA TYR A 103 -1.27 -1.68 12.68
C TYR A 103 -0.79 -2.40 11.42
N PHE A 104 0.00 -3.47 11.53
CA PHE A 104 0.47 -4.22 10.37
C PHE A 104 -0.67 -4.92 9.63
N LEU A 105 -1.66 -5.47 10.36
CA LEU A 105 -2.89 -6.00 9.74
C LEU A 105 -3.63 -4.92 8.97
N PHE A 106 -3.83 -3.75 9.59
CA PHE A 106 -4.43 -2.59 8.94
C PHE A 106 -3.66 -2.15 7.69
N ALA A 107 -2.34 -1.98 7.80
CA ALA A 107 -1.48 -1.55 6.69
C ALA A 107 -1.49 -2.55 5.53
N SER A 108 -1.45 -3.85 5.83
CA SER A 108 -1.53 -4.91 4.81
C SER A 108 -2.88 -4.89 4.10
N PHE A 109 -3.98 -4.84 4.85
CA PHE A 109 -5.31 -4.77 4.25
C PHE A 109 -5.48 -3.51 3.39
N MET A 110 -5.06 -2.33 3.89
CA MET A 110 -5.14 -1.07 3.15
C MET A 110 -4.32 -1.11 1.86
N ALA A 111 -3.08 -1.61 1.91
CA ALA A 111 -2.25 -1.69 0.71
C ALA A 111 -2.86 -2.61 -0.34
N ARG A 112 -3.22 -3.84 0.04
CA ARG A 112 -3.77 -4.85 -0.89
C ARG A 112 -5.11 -4.44 -1.47
N SER A 113 -6.03 -3.93 -0.66
CA SER A 113 -7.34 -3.49 -1.13
C SER A 113 -7.27 -2.23 -1.98
N MET A 114 -6.52 -1.20 -1.54
CA MET A 114 -6.43 0.05 -2.29
C MET A 114 -5.61 -0.08 -3.58
N SER A 115 -4.62 -0.97 -3.63
CA SER A 115 -3.90 -1.25 -4.89
C SER A 115 -4.83 -1.85 -5.95
N GLN A 116 -5.70 -2.77 -5.55
CA GLN A 116 -6.65 -3.41 -6.48
C GLN A 116 -7.82 -2.50 -6.85
N LEU A 117 -8.40 -1.77 -5.88
CA LEU A 117 -9.59 -0.95 -6.10
C LEU A 117 -9.30 0.42 -6.72
N PHE A 118 -8.14 1.01 -6.44
CA PHE A 118 -7.81 2.38 -6.84
C PHE A 118 -6.47 2.50 -7.56
N HIS A 119 -5.78 1.37 -7.84
CA HIS A 119 -4.41 1.33 -8.33
C HIS A 119 -3.45 2.15 -7.45
N ALA A 120 -3.70 2.12 -6.14
CA ALA A 120 -2.87 2.84 -5.18
C ALA A 120 -1.47 2.24 -5.11
N ARG A 121 -0.46 3.10 -4.98
CA ARG A 121 0.95 2.71 -4.91
C ARG A 121 1.51 2.98 -3.52
N PRO A 122 2.06 2.00 -2.81
CA PRO A 122 2.70 2.24 -1.53
C PRO A 122 4.04 2.96 -1.69
N HIS A 123 4.42 3.71 -0.66
CA HIS A 123 5.72 4.38 -0.60
C HIS A 123 6.82 3.37 -0.27
N TRP A 124 7.85 3.27 -1.13
CA TRP A 124 8.96 2.33 -1.01
C TRP A 124 9.77 2.42 0.29
N GLY A 125 9.91 3.60 0.87
CA GLY A 125 10.67 3.85 2.10
C GLY A 125 9.83 3.76 3.38
N LYS A 126 8.62 3.19 3.32
CA LYS A 126 7.71 3.01 4.46
C LYS A 126 7.20 1.57 4.51
N VAL A 127 6.14 1.30 5.27
CA VAL A 127 5.51 -0.02 5.23
C VAL A 127 4.96 -0.29 3.83
N CYS A 128 5.51 -1.29 3.15
CA CYS A 128 5.12 -1.69 1.79
C CYS A 128 4.88 -3.20 1.79
N PRO A 129 3.66 -3.65 2.11
CA PRO A 129 3.35 -5.07 2.29
C PRO A 129 2.91 -5.77 1.00
N LEU A 130 3.09 -5.14 -0.17
CA LEU A 130 2.78 -5.75 -1.47
C LEU A 130 3.93 -6.62 -1.94
N GLU A 131 3.58 -7.70 -2.65
CA GLU A 131 4.53 -8.61 -3.27
C GLU A 131 5.00 -8.09 -4.65
N ALA A 132 6.06 -8.70 -5.19
CA ALA A 132 6.68 -8.29 -6.45
C ALA A 132 5.71 -8.30 -7.64
N ASN A 133 4.85 -9.30 -7.74
CA ASN A 133 3.83 -9.43 -8.78
C ASN A 133 2.76 -8.32 -8.70
N GLU A 134 2.31 -7.97 -7.48
CA GLU A 134 1.37 -6.88 -7.25
C GLU A 134 2.00 -5.54 -7.65
N LEU A 135 3.25 -5.30 -7.25
CA LEU A 135 3.99 -4.08 -7.58
C LEU A 135 4.29 -3.96 -9.07
N THR A 136 4.65 -5.05 -9.75
CA THR A 136 4.88 -5.05 -11.21
C THR A 136 3.63 -4.57 -11.97
N SER A 137 2.44 -4.94 -11.50
CA SER A 137 1.18 -4.51 -12.11
C SER A 137 0.89 -3.02 -11.96
N LEU A 138 1.43 -2.39 -10.90
CA LEU A 138 1.21 -0.97 -10.59
C LEU A 138 2.18 -0.01 -11.30
N TYR A 139 3.36 -0.50 -11.69
CA TYR A 139 4.43 0.33 -12.25
C TYR A 139 4.77 -0.04 -13.69
N PRO A 140 4.40 0.76 -14.69
CA PRO A 140 4.59 0.41 -16.12
C PRO A 140 6.04 0.18 -16.54
N LYS A 141 7.01 0.74 -15.79
CA LYS A 141 8.44 0.65 -16.09
C LYS A 141 9.21 -0.22 -15.08
N PHE A 142 8.51 -1.12 -14.34
CA PHE A 142 9.14 -1.91 -13.29
C PHE A 142 10.25 -2.84 -13.83
N ASP A 143 10.02 -3.49 -14.96
CA ASP A 143 11.02 -4.35 -15.61
C ASP A 143 12.24 -3.57 -16.12
N ALA A 144 12.02 -2.35 -16.60
CA ALA A 144 13.13 -1.46 -16.96
C ALA A 144 13.97 -1.10 -15.71
N PHE A 145 13.32 -0.87 -14.56
CA PHE A 145 14.00 -0.64 -13.29
C PHE A 145 14.82 -1.87 -12.86
N ARG A 146 14.24 -3.08 -12.91
CA ARG A 146 14.98 -4.33 -12.64
C ARG A 146 16.21 -4.48 -13.51
N THR A 147 16.08 -4.20 -14.80
CA THR A 147 17.20 -4.25 -15.76
C THR A 147 18.33 -3.30 -15.36
N VAL A 148 17.99 -2.07 -14.95
CA VAL A 148 18.99 -1.10 -14.46
C VAL A 148 19.66 -1.61 -13.19
N CYS A 149 18.91 -2.12 -12.22
CA CYS A 149 19.46 -2.68 -10.98
C CYS A 149 20.44 -3.81 -11.26
N ASN A 150 20.06 -4.78 -12.07
CA ASN A 150 20.91 -5.93 -12.43
C ASN A 150 22.17 -5.52 -13.23
N THR A 151 22.07 -4.45 -14.02
CA THR A 151 23.22 -3.94 -14.77
C THR A 151 24.22 -3.22 -13.87
N LEU A 152 23.73 -2.44 -12.91
CA LEU A 152 24.58 -1.63 -12.03
C LEU A 152 25.07 -2.41 -10.81
N ASP A 153 24.34 -3.43 -10.38
CA ASP A 153 24.68 -4.29 -9.24
C ASP A 153 24.55 -5.78 -9.60
N PRO A 154 25.39 -6.29 -10.52
CA PRO A 154 25.29 -7.68 -10.98
C PRO A 154 25.62 -8.72 -9.90
N GLN A 155 26.19 -8.30 -8.77
CA GLN A 155 26.53 -9.16 -7.63
C GLN A 155 25.57 -9.01 -6.44
N GLY A 156 24.58 -8.13 -6.54
CA GLY A 156 23.58 -7.89 -5.48
C GLY A 156 24.17 -7.27 -4.20
N VAL A 157 25.25 -6.50 -4.31
CA VAL A 157 25.95 -5.90 -3.15
C VAL A 157 25.05 -4.86 -2.43
N PHE A 158 24.18 -4.18 -3.16
CA PHE A 158 23.23 -3.18 -2.62
C PHE A 158 21.86 -3.76 -2.31
N GLN A 159 21.68 -5.08 -2.42
CA GLN A 159 20.42 -5.73 -2.10
C GLN A 159 20.39 -6.19 -0.64
N ASN A 160 19.22 -6.07 -0.02
CA ASN A 160 18.86 -6.77 1.21
C ASN A 160 17.72 -7.76 0.91
N SER A 161 17.32 -8.57 1.88
CA SER A 161 16.28 -9.60 1.69
C SER A 161 14.97 -9.02 1.11
N TRP A 162 14.57 -7.84 1.53
CA TRP A 162 13.37 -7.17 1.05
C TRP A 162 13.52 -6.69 -0.41
N THR A 163 14.60 -5.98 -0.74
CA THR A 163 14.84 -5.51 -2.12
C THR A 163 15.08 -6.65 -3.08
N ALA A 164 15.73 -7.74 -2.65
CA ALA A 164 15.91 -8.95 -3.45
C ALA A 164 14.54 -9.57 -3.79
N ALA A 165 13.68 -9.79 -2.80
CA ALA A 165 12.34 -10.33 -3.01
C ALA A 165 11.49 -9.45 -3.95
N LEU A 166 11.62 -8.12 -3.88
CA LEU A 166 10.93 -7.19 -4.78
C LEU A 166 11.45 -7.24 -6.22
N LEU A 167 12.74 -7.43 -6.40
CA LEU A 167 13.38 -7.41 -7.72
C LEU A 167 13.33 -8.78 -8.43
N GLU A 168 13.14 -9.87 -7.69
CA GLU A 168 12.94 -11.20 -8.26
C GLU A 168 11.52 -11.36 -8.82
N ALA A 169 11.42 -11.85 -10.06
CA ALA A 169 10.13 -11.98 -10.75
C ALA A 169 9.22 -13.06 -10.16
N ASP A 170 9.78 -14.04 -9.41
CA ASP A 170 9.11 -15.23 -8.90
C ASP A 170 9.52 -15.60 -7.46
N GLY A 171 10.07 -14.67 -6.67
CA GLY A 171 10.53 -14.93 -5.31
C GLY A 171 9.41 -14.90 -4.27
N PRO A 172 9.50 -15.74 -3.19
CA PRO A 172 8.57 -15.65 -2.07
C PRO A 172 8.75 -14.33 -1.31
N ALA A 173 7.64 -13.82 -0.76
CA ALA A 173 7.65 -12.63 0.08
C ALA A 173 8.71 -12.76 1.18
N GLY A 174 9.65 -11.81 1.23
CA GLY A 174 10.60 -11.72 2.32
C GLY A 174 9.87 -11.28 3.60
N ASP A 175 10.23 -11.87 4.74
CA ASP A 175 9.72 -11.45 6.05
C ASP A 175 9.97 -9.94 6.23
N ILE A 176 8.90 -9.20 6.48
CA ILE A 176 8.98 -7.77 6.80
C ILE A 176 9.59 -7.65 8.20
N PRO A 177 10.65 -6.85 8.38
CA PRO A 177 11.31 -6.68 9.67
C PRO A 177 10.45 -5.98 10.72
#